data_c0f86a467041429b9225aee5988b41c2
#
_entry.id   c0f86a467041429b9225aee5988b41c2
#
_cell.length_a   1.000
_cell.length_b   1.000
_cell.length_c   1.000
_cell.angle_alpha   90.00
_cell.angle_beta   90.00
_cell.angle_gamma   90.00
#
_symmetry.space_group_name_H-M   'P 1'
#
loop_
_entity.id
_entity.type
_entity.pdbx_description
1 polymer ?
#
loop_
_entity_poly.entity_id
_entity_poly.type
_entity_poly.pdbx_seq_one_letter_code
_entity_poly.pdbx_strand_id
1 'polypeptide(L)'
;SPLIGKPAPAFQLQDLNHLDRTVSSDELKGKVWLLNVWASWCESCREEHPYIMQLVRSGELKNTVVGLQYKDKVAPGLAFLTQYGNPYTLVLRDPEGQTGINFGVYGVPETFIIDKKGIIRHKVIGPMMQKEWTNDVKPLLAKLEAE
;
A
#
# COMPACT_ATOMS: atom_id res chain seq x y z
N SER A 1 -5.97 14.77 5.06
CA SER A 1 -5.47 14.04 6.25
C SER A 1 -4.46 14.89 7.00
N PRO A 2 -4.52 14.94 8.32
CA PRO A 2 -3.56 15.70 9.12
C PRO A 2 -2.13 15.14 9.04
N LEU A 3 -1.96 13.93 8.52
CA LEU A 3 -0.63 13.32 8.37
C LEU A 3 0.08 13.68 7.07
N ILE A 4 -0.60 14.33 6.12
CA ILE A 4 0.05 14.80 4.90
C ILE A 4 1.13 15.83 5.28
N GLY A 5 2.34 15.61 4.76
CA GLY A 5 3.51 16.44 5.09
C GLY A 5 4.24 16.00 6.35
N LYS A 6 3.78 14.94 7.00
CA LYS A 6 4.39 14.38 8.20
C LYS A 6 5.17 13.11 7.88
N PRO A 7 6.18 12.76 8.70
CA PRO A 7 6.84 11.47 8.54
C PRO A 7 5.87 10.31 8.66
N ALA A 8 6.01 9.33 7.77
CA ALA A 8 5.24 8.09 7.87
C ALA A 8 5.61 7.38 9.17
N PRO A 9 4.63 6.82 9.88
CA PRO A 9 4.90 6.05 11.09
C PRO A 9 5.85 4.90 10.83
N ALA A 10 6.85 4.73 11.69
CA ALA A 10 7.76 3.59 11.62
C ALA A 10 7.03 2.30 11.98
N PHE A 11 7.44 1.21 11.36
CA PHE A 11 6.87 -0.11 11.65
C PHE A 11 7.91 -1.22 11.51
N GLN A 12 7.61 -2.34 12.16
CA GLN A 12 8.27 -3.63 11.94
C GLN A 12 7.16 -4.65 11.85
N LEU A 13 6.98 -5.25 10.68
CA LEU A 13 5.82 -6.09 10.39
C LEU A 13 6.24 -7.40 9.75
N GLN A 14 5.47 -8.43 10.05
CA GLN A 14 5.67 -9.77 9.49
C GLN A 14 5.30 -9.78 8.01
N ASP A 15 6.13 -10.41 7.19
CA ASP A 15 5.87 -10.64 5.77
C ASP A 15 4.85 -11.77 5.61
N LEU A 16 3.75 -11.51 4.90
CA LEU A 16 2.69 -12.49 4.71
C LEU A 16 3.16 -13.71 3.90
N ASN A 17 4.05 -13.50 2.95
CA ASN A 17 4.55 -14.58 2.08
C ASN A 17 5.76 -15.31 2.66
N HIS A 18 6.37 -14.74 3.71
CA HIS A 18 7.53 -15.31 4.39
C HIS A 18 7.39 -15.03 5.89
N LEU A 19 6.60 -15.85 6.57
CA LEU A 19 6.15 -15.58 7.95
C LEU A 19 7.29 -15.54 8.98
N ASP A 20 8.46 -16.07 8.65
CA ASP A 20 9.66 -15.99 9.47
C ASP A 20 10.44 -14.68 9.29
N ARG A 21 10.00 -13.82 8.37
CA ARG A 21 10.65 -12.54 8.07
C ARG A 21 9.88 -11.38 8.67
N THR A 22 10.60 -10.48 9.33
CA THR A 22 10.08 -9.18 9.79
C THR A 22 10.73 -8.08 8.96
N VAL A 23 9.92 -7.15 8.46
CA VAL A 23 10.36 -6.05 7.60
C VAL A 23 10.22 -4.75 8.36
N SER A 24 11.32 -3.99 8.42
CA SER A 24 11.33 -2.64 8.99
C SER A 24 11.02 -1.61 7.92
N SER A 25 10.28 -0.57 8.29
CA SER A 25 10.03 0.57 7.41
C SER A 25 11.32 1.27 6.96
N ASP A 26 12.43 1.10 7.71
CA ASP A 26 13.73 1.64 7.32
C ASP A 26 14.21 1.10 5.97
N GLU A 27 13.77 -0.10 5.58
CA GLU A 27 14.13 -0.69 4.29
C GLU A 27 13.56 0.08 3.09
N LEU A 28 12.59 0.97 3.34
CA LEU A 28 11.91 1.74 2.29
C LEU A 28 12.44 3.15 2.13
N LYS A 29 13.35 3.58 2.99
CA LYS A 29 13.95 4.92 2.90
C LYS A 29 14.70 5.10 1.59
N GLY A 30 14.62 6.29 1.03
CA GLY A 30 15.25 6.62 -0.24
C GLY A 30 14.44 6.25 -1.47
N LYS A 31 13.30 5.59 -1.29
CA LYS A 31 12.40 5.20 -2.37
C LYS A 31 11.11 6.01 -2.30
N VAL A 32 10.53 6.29 -3.46
CA VAL A 32 9.13 6.73 -3.55
C VAL A 32 8.28 5.46 -3.61
N TRP A 33 7.39 5.29 -2.64
CA TRP A 33 6.64 4.04 -2.53
C TRP A 33 5.18 4.29 -2.16
N LEU A 34 4.36 3.31 -2.47
CA LEU A 34 2.94 3.32 -2.16
C LEU A 34 2.66 2.30 -1.07
N LEU A 35 1.79 2.68 -0.13
CA LEU A 35 1.21 1.76 0.83
C LEU A 35 -0.25 1.58 0.45
N ASN A 36 -0.63 0.38 0.04
CA ASN A 36 -2.02 0.03 -0.24
C ASN A 36 -2.55 -0.83 0.89
N VAL A 37 -3.51 -0.30 1.63
CA VAL A 37 -4.13 -0.98 2.77
C VAL A 37 -5.31 -1.79 2.25
N TRP A 38 -5.29 -3.10 2.49
CA TRP A 38 -6.28 -4.03 1.95
C TRP A 38 -6.62 -5.13 2.96
N ALA A 39 -7.67 -5.87 2.66
CA ALA A 39 -8.04 -7.07 3.42
C ALA A 39 -8.76 -8.05 2.50
N SER A 40 -8.64 -9.34 2.79
CA SER A 40 -9.32 -10.37 2.00
C SER A 40 -10.85 -10.31 2.15
N TRP A 41 -11.34 -9.80 3.29
CA TRP A 41 -12.77 -9.67 3.59
C TRP A 41 -13.40 -8.41 3.00
N CYS A 42 -12.63 -7.58 2.31
CA CYS A 42 -13.05 -6.27 1.84
C CYS A 42 -13.49 -6.34 0.37
N GLU A 43 -14.77 -6.09 0.11
CA GLU A 43 -15.32 -6.15 -1.27
C GLU A 43 -14.74 -5.05 -2.16
N SER A 44 -14.64 -3.82 -1.67
CA SER A 44 -14.06 -2.70 -2.42
C SER A 44 -12.60 -2.97 -2.77
N CYS A 45 -11.87 -3.70 -1.93
CA CYS A 45 -10.50 -4.10 -2.23
C CYS A 45 -10.45 -5.05 -3.43
N ARG A 46 -11.42 -5.96 -3.54
CA ARG A 46 -11.51 -6.86 -4.70
C ARG A 46 -11.84 -6.12 -6.00
N GLU A 47 -12.62 -5.06 -5.90
CA GLU A 47 -12.92 -4.22 -7.08
C GLU A 47 -11.71 -3.43 -7.54
N GLU A 48 -10.91 -2.92 -6.62
CA GLU A 48 -9.69 -2.16 -6.90
C GLU A 48 -8.57 -3.03 -7.45
N HIS A 49 -8.44 -4.24 -6.95
CA HIS A 49 -7.28 -5.10 -7.12
C HIS A 49 -6.90 -5.36 -8.59
N PRO A 50 -7.85 -5.66 -9.50
CA PRO A 50 -7.52 -5.86 -10.91
C PRO A 50 -6.91 -4.62 -11.56
N TYR A 51 -7.32 -3.43 -11.13
CA TYR A 51 -6.77 -2.19 -11.67
C TYR A 51 -5.32 -1.99 -11.23
N ILE A 52 -5.02 -2.23 -9.95
CA ILE A 52 -3.64 -2.18 -9.46
C ILE A 52 -2.78 -3.23 -10.19
N MET A 53 -3.31 -4.44 -10.37
CA MET A 53 -2.62 -5.49 -11.13
C MET A 53 -2.28 -5.03 -12.55
N GLN A 54 -3.21 -4.39 -13.22
CA GLN A 54 -3.00 -3.87 -14.57
C GLN A 54 -1.91 -2.81 -14.60
N LEU A 55 -1.92 -1.87 -13.66
CA LEU A 55 -0.91 -0.81 -13.57
C LEU A 55 0.49 -1.38 -13.39
N VAL A 56 0.63 -2.38 -12.53
CA VAL A 56 1.92 -3.01 -12.25
C VAL A 56 2.38 -3.87 -13.45
N ARG A 57 1.50 -4.69 -14.00
CA ARG A 57 1.85 -5.58 -15.12
C ARG A 57 2.19 -4.82 -16.39
N SER A 58 1.51 -3.73 -16.64
CA SER A 58 1.79 -2.89 -17.83
C SER A 58 3.08 -2.09 -17.71
N GLY A 59 3.65 -2.01 -16.49
CA GLY A 59 4.81 -1.17 -16.22
C GLY A 59 4.46 0.30 -16.03
N GLU A 60 3.18 0.66 -16.01
CA GLU A 60 2.77 2.03 -15.76
C GLU A 60 3.08 2.46 -14.31
N LEU A 61 2.86 1.55 -13.35
CA LEU A 61 3.27 1.72 -11.96
C LEU A 61 4.53 0.91 -11.71
N LYS A 62 5.68 1.59 -11.61
CA LYS A 62 6.99 0.96 -11.42
C LYS A 62 7.54 1.09 -10.01
N ASN A 63 6.92 1.91 -9.19
CA ASN A 63 7.37 2.15 -7.82
C ASN A 63 7.17 0.91 -6.95
N THR A 64 7.90 0.87 -5.84
CA THR A 64 7.64 -0.13 -4.79
C THR A 64 6.22 0.04 -4.27
N VAL A 65 5.45 -1.04 -4.26
CA VAL A 65 4.10 -1.08 -3.72
C VAL A 65 4.07 -2.06 -2.55
N VAL A 66 3.78 -1.54 -1.37
CA VAL A 66 3.63 -2.34 -0.16
C VAL A 66 2.15 -2.57 0.08
N GLY A 67 1.72 -3.83 0.11
CA GLY A 67 0.38 -4.19 0.52
C GLY A 67 0.34 -4.38 2.03
N LEU A 68 -0.43 -3.56 2.73
CA LEU A 68 -0.63 -3.70 4.17
C LEU A 68 -1.93 -4.46 4.40
N GLN A 69 -1.81 -5.71 4.82
CA GLN A 69 -2.97 -6.56 5.10
C GLN A 69 -3.55 -6.21 6.47
N TYR A 70 -4.70 -5.57 6.45
CA TYR A 70 -5.32 -4.93 7.62
C TYR A 70 -6.34 -5.84 8.28
N LYS A 71 -6.13 -6.14 9.57
CA LYS A 71 -7.08 -6.90 10.42
C LYS A 71 -7.58 -8.18 9.73
N ASP A 72 -6.66 -9.01 9.31
CA ASP A 72 -6.96 -10.18 8.50
C ASP A 72 -6.07 -11.36 8.89
N LYS A 73 -6.47 -12.55 8.47
CA LYS A 73 -5.77 -13.79 8.80
C LYS A 73 -4.86 -14.20 7.65
N VAL A 74 -3.86 -15.03 7.97
CA VAL A 74 -2.87 -15.50 7.00
C VAL A 74 -3.53 -16.25 5.83
N ALA A 75 -4.30 -17.31 6.12
CA ALA A 75 -4.84 -18.15 5.06
C ALA A 75 -5.77 -17.43 4.09
N PRO A 76 -6.76 -16.64 4.55
CA PRO A 76 -7.58 -15.85 3.61
C PRO A 76 -6.78 -14.84 2.81
N GLY A 77 -5.77 -14.22 3.42
CA GLY A 77 -4.91 -13.28 2.71
C GLY A 77 -4.12 -13.94 1.60
N LEU A 78 -3.51 -15.08 1.87
CA LEU A 78 -2.79 -15.84 0.85
C LEU A 78 -3.72 -16.32 -0.27
N ALA A 79 -4.92 -16.80 0.09
CA ALA A 79 -5.92 -17.23 -0.88
C ALA A 79 -6.35 -16.09 -1.80
N PHE A 80 -6.51 -14.88 -1.26
CA PHE A 80 -6.84 -13.69 -2.03
C PHE A 80 -5.77 -13.41 -3.08
N LEU A 81 -4.49 -13.41 -2.68
CA LEU A 81 -3.38 -13.14 -3.59
C LEU A 81 -3.22 -14.23 -4.65
N THR A 82 -3.50 -15.49 -4.30
CA THR A 82 -3.48 -16.60 -5.25
C THR A 82 -4.60 -16.43 -6.30
N GLN A 83 -5.79 -16.07 -5.85
CA GLN A 83 -6.96 -15.97 -6.72
C GLN A 83 -6.92 -14.74 -7.61
N TYR A 84 -6.56 -13.58 -7.06
CA TYR A 84 -6.66 -12.30 -7.76
C TYR A 84 -5.32 -11.76 -8.24
N GLY A 85 -4.20 -12.40 -7.87
CA GLY A 85 -2.85 -11.99 -8.23
C GLY A 85 -2.18 -11.15 -7.15
N ASN A 86 -0.85 -11.07 -7.23
CA ASN A 86 -0.04 -10.31 -6.26
C ASN A 86 0.70 -9.18 -6.98
N PRO A 87 0.20 -7.93 -6.91
CA PRO A 87 0.87 -6.79 -7.52
C PRO A 87 1.94 -6.17 -6.63
N TYR A 88 2.04 -6.64 -5.37
CA TYR A 88 2.86 -5.99 -4.36
C TYR A 88 4.32 -6.39 -4.42
N THR A 89 5.21 -5.44 -4.16
CA THR A 89 6.64 -5.70 -3.94
C THR A 89 6.83 -6.41 -2.60
N LEU A 90 6.07 -5.98 -1.58
CA LEU A 90 6.05 -6.56 -0.24
C LEU A 90 4.60 -6.65 0.21
N VAL A 91 4.26 -7.71 0.93
CA VAL A 91 2.96 -7.83 1.60
C VAL A 91 3.23 -7.99 3.09
N LEU A 92 2.79 -7.03 3.87
CA LEU A 92 3.05 -6.97 5.31
C LEU A 92 1.75 -7.12 6.08
N ARG A 93 1.81 -7.75 7.25
CA ARG A 93 0.65 -8.05 8.08
C ARG A 93 0.46 -7.01 9.17
N ASP A 94 -0.79 -6.59 9.33
CA ASP A 94 -1.23 -5.69 10.41
C ASP A 94 -2.46 -6.32 11.08
N PRO A 95 -2.29 -7.47 11.79
CA PRO A 95 -3.43 -8.25 12.27
C PRO A 95 -4.30 -7.52 13.27
N GLU A 96 -3.71 -6.65 14.09
CA GLU A 96 -4.45 -5.87 15.10
C GLU A 96 -4.86 -4.49 14.59
N GLY A 97 -4.41 -4.08 13.41
CA GLY A 97 -4.74 -2.78 12.84
C GLY A 97 -3.97 -1.61 13.43
N GLN A 98 -2.94 -1.85 14.22
CA GLN A 98 -2.19 -0.78 14.88
C GLN A 98 -1.46 0.11 13.89
N THR A 99 -0.82 -0.48 12.89
CA THR A 99 -0.13 0.30 11.85
C THR A 99 -1.12 1.11 11.04
N GLY A 100 -2.27 0.53 10.70
CA GLY A 100 -3.34 1.27 10.04
C GLY A 100 -3.79 2.47 10.86
N ILE A 101 -4.00 2.28 12.16
CA ILE A 101 -4.38 3.38 13.07
C ILE A 101 -3.29 4.47 13.04
N ASN A 102 -2.03 4.09 13.12
CA ASN A 102 -0.92 5.04 13.12
C ASN A 102 -0.86 5.86 11.82
N PHE A 103 -1.24 5.26 10.70
CA PHE A 103 -1.34 5.96 9.41
C PHE A 103 -2.65 6.74 9.26
N GLY A 104 -3.55 6.67 10.22
CA GLY A 104 -4.85 7.34 10.13
C GLY A 104 -5.84 6.65 9.20
N VAL A 105 -5.75 5.33 9.06
CA VAL A 105 -6.67 4.54 8.24
C VAL A 105 -8.07 4.55 8.85
N TYR A 106 -9.07 4.96 8.07
CA TYR A 106 -10.47 4.92 8.48
C TYR A 106 -11.15 3.61 8.11
N GLY A 107 -10.67 2.97 7.06
CA GLY A 107 -11.21 1.74 6.53
C GLY A 107 -10.38 1.26 5.35
N VAL A 108 -10.84 0.27 4.63
CA VAL A 108 -10.12 -0.29 3.48
C VAL A 108 -10.99 -0.21 2.23
N PRO A 109 -10.39 -0.02 1.04
CA PRO A 109 -8.97 0.23 0.82
C PRO A 109 -8.60 1.71 1.02
N GLU A 110 -7.34 1.94 1.32
CA GLU A 110 -6.72 3.28 1.28
C GLU A 110 -5.32 3.14 0.70
N THR A 111 -4.87 4.19 0.02
CA THR A 111 -3.53 4.19 -0.57
C THR A 111 -2.80 5.46 -0.15
N PHE A 112 -1.57 5.29 0.31
CA PHE A 112 -0.69 6.38 0.71
C PHE A 112 0.50 6.46 -0.23
N ILE A 113 0.97 7.67 -0.51
CA ILE A 113 2.19 7.91 -1.28
C ILE A 113 3.22 8.53 -0.35
N ILE A 114 4.37 7.88 -0.26
CA ILE A 114 5.46 8.28 0.63
C ILE A 114 6.69 8.60 -0.23
N ASP A 115 7.34 9.75 0.05
CA ASP A 115 8.48 10.20 -0.72
C ASP A 115 9.81 9.59 -0.23
N LYS A 116 10.91 9.95 -0.89
CA LYS A 116 12.24 9.43 -0.59
C LYS A 116 12.72 9.75 0.83
N LYS A 117 12.16 10.80 1.44
CA LYS A 117 12.48 11.20 2.81
C LYS A 117 11.58 10.52 3.85
N GLY A 118 10.65 9.69 3.39
CA GLY A 118 9.69 9.02 4.29
C GLY A 118 8.51 9.90 4.70
N ILE A 119 8.22 10.96 3.95
CA ILE A 119 7.13 11.88 4.25
C ILE A 119 5.89 11.45 3.47
N ILE A 120 4.73 11.43 4.14
CA ILE A 120 3.44 11.16 3.49
C ILE A 120 3.08 12.38 2.66
N ARG A 121 2.90 12.17 1.35
CA ARG A 121 2.63 13.27 0.42
C ARG A 121 1.18 13.25 -0.11
N HIS A 122 0.51 12.12 -0.05
CA HIS A 122 -0.87 11.99 -0.55
C HIS A 122 -1.56 10.77 0.05
N LYS A 123 -2.89 10.83 0.13
CA LYS A 123 -3.73 9.73 0.59
C LYS A 123 -4.96 9.63 -0.32
N VAL A 124 -5.22 8.43 -0.84
CA VAL A 124 -6.45 8.11 -1.54
C VAL A 124 -7.35 7.33 -0.58
N ILE A 125 -8.52 7.87 -0.25
CA ILE A 125 -9.52 7.18 0.56
C ILE A 125 -10.46 6.43 -0.39
N GLY A 126 -10.64 5.14 -0.13
CA GLY A 126 -11.40 4.28 -1.03
C GLY A 126 -10.55 3.76 -2.19
N PRO A 127 -11.21 3.09 -3.16
CA PRO A 127 -10.48 2.47 -4.28
C PRO A 127 -9.72 3.50 -5.12
N MET A 128 -8.46 3.17 -5.43
CA MET A 128 -7.67 3.92 -6.40
C MET A 128 -7.98 3.37 -7.79
N MET A 129 -8.83 4.07 -8.52
CA MET A 129 -9.21 3.69 -9.88
C MET A 129 -8.60 4.67 -10.88
N GLN A 130 -9.01 4.58 -12.15
CA GLN A 130 -8.41 5.36 -13.23
C GLN A 130 -8.39 6.86 -12.94
N LYS A 131 -9.46 7.40 -12.36
CA LYS A 131 -9.57 8.82 -12.06
C LYS A 131 -8.50 9.26 -11.06
N GLU A 132 -8.39 8.55 -9.94
CA GLU A 132 -7.40 8.86 -8.89
C GLU A 132 -5.98 8.67 -9.41
N TRP A 133 -5.74 7.59 -10.13
CA TRP A 133 -4.44 7.31 -10.70
C TRP A 133 -4.00 8.40 -11.68
N THR A 134 -4.84 8.70 -12.67
CA THR A 134 -4.49 9.62 -13.75
C THR A 134 -4.37 11.06 -13.28
N ASN A 135 -5.28 11.49 -12.41
CA ASN A 135 -5.36 12.90 -12.01
C ASN A 135 -4.42 13.24 -10.84
N ASP A 136 -4.21 12.31 -9.92
CA ASP A 136 -3.55 12.63 -8.65
C ASP A 136 -2.26 11.84 -8.43
N VAL A 137 -2.30 10.52 -8.62
CA VAL A 137 -1.21 9.64 -8.18
C VAL A 137 -0.06 9.63 -9.17
N LYS A 138 -0.34 9.34 -10.44
CA LYS A 138 0.71 9.26 -11.48
C LYS A 138 1.53 10.54 -11.61
N PRO A 139 0.91 11.73 -11.70
CA PRO A 139 1.67 12.98 -11.76
C PRO A 139 2.52 13.21 -10.51
N LEU A 140 1.98 12.88 -9.34
CA LEU A 140 2.73 13.04 -8.09
C LEU A 140 3.93 12.12 -8.03
N LEU A 141 3.79 10.86 -8.43
CA LEU A 141 4.92 9.92 -8.44
C LEU A 141 6.06 10.44 -9.32
N ALA A 142 5.74 10.97 -10.50
CA ALA A 142 6.74 11.55 -11.39
C ALA A 142 7.46 12.73 -10.74
N LYS A 143 6.71 13.61 -10.07
CA LYS A 143 7.26 14.75 -9.35
C LYS A 143 8.19 14.29 -8.23
N LEU A 144 7.77 13.33 -7.42
CA LEU A 144 8.53 12.85 -6.27
C LEU A 144 9.81 12.14 -6.68
N GLU A 145 9.78 11.40 -7.79
CA GLU A 145 10.97 10.73 -8.32
C GLU A 145 12.03 11.74 -8.75
N ALA A 146 11.62 12.94 -9.19
CA ALA A 146 12.53 14.00 -9.62
C ALA A 146 13.08 14.82 -8.45
N GLU A 147 12.55 14.65 -7.24
CA GLU A 147 13.04 15.37 -6.06
C GLU A 147 14.37 14.83 -5.56
#